data_292158054c87ab1d0b5617b3d799887d
#
_entry.id   292158054c87ab1d0b5617b3d799887d
#
_cell.length_a   1.000
_cell.length_b   1.000
_cell.length_c   1.000
_cell.angle_alpha   90.00
_cell.angle_beta   90.00
_cell.angle_gamma   90.00
#
_symmetry.space_group_name_H-M   'P 1'
#
loop_
_entity.id
_entity.type
_entity.pdbx_description
1 polymer ?
#
loop_
_entity_poly.entity_id
_entity_poly.type
_entity_poly.pdbx_seq_one_letter_code
_entity_poly.pdbx_strand_id
1 'polypeptide(L)'
;YVFIEGNRLPARWHDNDDRQPFTIGEIGFGSGLTACLTLETWRQQRPANRQLHYLAVEQSPLSPQDMRRALAPWPSLNPVLARLLEHWPDPLPGCHRRYFPDWGVTVDFWWGDANEILSDLASHGRQWVDAWYLDGFSPSTGPGPWSTEVYAGMAALSKPQATLATFSVARDVREGLSGAGFKVEKRPGFAGKRDTLSGVLSRSAPTKVSLTPWDLNPGPQHYRHALVVGAGLAGAHTANALASRGIAVTVLEANTCAGGGSGNLQGVTYTRLSHRHNPLSDFSVAAFSYATDHYRRLHQSG
;
A
#
# COMPACT_ATOMS: atom_id res chain seq x y z
N TYR A 1 8.70 5.47 17.58
CA TYR A 1 8.69 6.89 18.00
C TYR A 1 8.49 7.83 16.80
N VAL A 2 9.47 7.96 15.88
CA VAL A 2 9.44 9.00 14.83
C VAL A 2 8.16 8.94 14.01
N PHE A 3 7.83 7.80 13.43
CA PHE A 3 6.73 7.69 12.47
C PHE A 3 5.36 7.48 13.13
N ILE A 4 5.27 6.57 14.10
CA ILE A 4 3.99 6.23 14.75
C ILE A 4 3.52 7.39 15.62
N GLU A 5 4.34 7.84 16.57
CA GLU A 5 3.99 8.97 17.43
C GLU A 5 4.02 10.31 16.68
N GLY A 6 4.94 10.46 15.69
CA GLY A 6 4.99 11.64 14.83
C GLY A 6 3.69 11.91 14.09
N ASN A 7 3.00 10.84 13.70
CA ASN A 7 1.67 10.88 13.06
C ASN A 7 0.51 10.72 14.05
N ARG A 8 0.79 10.69 15.37
CA ARG A 8 -0.20 10.51 16.44
C ARG A 8 -1.02 9.22 16.29
N LEU A 9 -0.41 8.17 15.78
CA LEU A 9 -0.99 6.83 15.76
C LEU A 9 -0.77 6.18 17.14
N PRO A 10 -1.64 5.35 17.65
CA PRO A 10 -2.91 4.86 17.10
C PRO A 10 -4.14 5.69 17.46
N ALA A 11 -4.00 6.80 18.22
CA ALA A 11 -5.16 7.62 18.61
C ALA A 11 -6.07 7.93 17.41
N ARG A 12 -5.48 8.33 16.27
CA ARG A 12 -6.21 8.63 15.03
C ARG A 12 -6.94 7.44 14.41
N TRP A 13 -6.61 6.21 14.79
CA TRP A 13 -7.36 5.04 14.33
C TRP A 13 -8.73 4.94 15.00
N HIS A 14 -8.92 5.61 16.14
CA HIS A 14 -10.15 5.63 16.93
C HIS A 14 -10.98 6.90 16.70
N ASP A 15 -10.38 7.96 16.12
CA ASP A 15 -10.99 9.29 16.09
C ASP A 15 -12.15 9.48 15.09
N ASN A 16 -12.36 8.55 14.16
CA ASN A 16 -13.42 8.69 13.15
C ASN A 16 -14.24 7.41 13.02
N ASP A 17 -15.55 7.57 13.00
CA ASP A 17 -16.52 6.56 12.55
C ASP A 17 -16.46 6.36 11.02
N ASP A 18 -15.37 6.78 10.40
CA ASP A 18 -15.13 6.61 8.97
C ASP A 18 -14.86 5.13 8.67
N ARG A 19 -15.81 4.51 8.01
CA ARG A 19 -15.73 3.12 7.55
C ARG A 19 -14.71 2.89 6.45
N GLN A 20 -14.05 3.96 5.99
CA GLN A 20 -12.94 3.84 5.05
C GLN A 20 -11.67 3.34 5.75
N PRO A 21 -10.82 2.61 5.03
CA PRO A 21 -9.51 2.26 5.54
C PRO A 21 -8.72 3.50 5.97
N PHE A 22 -8.03 3.40 7.10
CA PHE A 22 -6.98 4.37 7.41
C PHE A 22 -5.79 4.08 6.52
N THR A 23 -5.30 5.08 5.79
CA THR A 23 -4.22 4.88 4.83
C THR A 23 -2.92 5.50 5.29
N ILE A 24 -1.87 4.68 5.32
CA ILE A 24 -0.49 5.12 5.56
C ILE A 24 0.31 4.96 4.27
N GLY A 25 0.99 6.02 3.84
CA GLY A 25 1.97 5.97 2.75
C GLY A 25 3.38 6.02 3.32
N GLU A 26 4.24 5.08 2.93
CA GLU A 26 5.67 5.05 3.28
C GLU A 26 6.51 5.21 2.01
N ILE A 27 7.37 6.21 2.00
CA ILE A 27 8.36 6.43 0.95
C ILE A 27 9.71 5.96 1.46
N GLY A 28 10.24 4.90 0.86
CA GLY A 28 11.44 4.21 1.32
C GLY A 28 11.11 3.09 2.32
N PHE A 29 10.58 1.98 1.82
CA PHE A 29 10.25 0.81 2.63
C PHE A 29 11.48 0.15 3.26
N GLY A 30 12.62 0.14 2.55
CA GLY A 30 13.90 -0.36 3.04
C GLY A 30 13.83 -1.79 3.57
N SER A 31 14.20 -1.97 4.83
CA SER A 31 14.16 -3.28 5.50
C SER A 31 12.76 -3.71 5.96
N GLY A 32 11.75 -2.84 5.86
CA GLY A 32 10.41 -3.08 6.36
C GLY A 32 10.26 -2.94 7.88
N LEU A 33 11.26 -2.39 8.58
CA LEU A 33 11.20 -2.22 10.03
C LEU A 33 10.01 -1.34 10.45
N THR A 34 9.83 -0.21 9.79
CA THR A 34 8.75 0.73 10.08
C THR A 34 7.38 0.12 9.79
N ALA A 35 7.26 -0.59 8.68
CA ALA A 35 6.05 -1.34 8.35
C ALA A 35 5.74 -2.43 9.38
N CYS A 36 6.71 -3.27 9.77
CA CYS A 36 6.51 -4.31 10.78
C CYS A 36 6.09 -3.73 12.14
N LEU A 37 6.71 -2.64 12.59
CA LEU A 37 6.33 -1.94 13.82
C LEU A 37 4.90 -1.39 13.73
N THR A 38 4.55 -0.79 12.61
CA THR A 38 3.21 -0.23 12.39
C THR A 38 2.15 -1.34 12.37
N LEU A 39 2.41 -2.42 11.66
CA LEU A 39 1.49 -3.55 11.57
C LEU A 39 1.33 -4.28 12.92
N GLU A 40 2.39 -4.42 13.70
CA GLU A 40 2.31 -4.96 15.06
C GLU A 40 1.49 -4.06 15.98
N THR A 41 1.73 -2.75 15.93
CA THR A 41 0.94 -1.77 16.69
C THR A 41 -0.54 -1.80 16.27
N TRP A 42 -0.80 -1.90 14.97
CA TRP A 42 -2.14 -2.03 14.43
C TRP A 42 -2.85 -3.28 14.96
N ARG A 43 -2.20 -4.44 14.91
CA ARG A 43 -2.77 -5.70 15.40
C ARG A 43 -3.17 -5.63 16.86
N GLN A 44 -2.39 -4.91 17.69
CA GLN A 44 -2.63 -4.78 19.12
C GLN A 44 -3.71 -3.74 19.45
N GLN A 45 -3.88 -2.71 18.65
CA GLN A 45 -4.63 -1.50 19.04
C GLN A 45 -5.70 -1.06 18.02
N ARG A 46 -5.95 -1.83 16.96
CA ARG A 46 -6.95 -1.46 15.96
C ARG A 46 -8.38 -1.51 16.51
N PRO A 47 -9.28 -0.59 16.09
CA PRO A 47 -10.71 -0.75 16.29
C PRO A 47 -11.23 -1.98 15.52
N ALA A 48 -12.23 -2.68 16.10
CA ALA A 48 -12.71 -3.97 15.57
C ALA A 48 -13.17 -3.92 14.10
N ASN A 49 -13.77 -2.81 13.67
CA ASN A 49 -14.37 -2.67 12.34
C ASN A 49 -13.55 -1.78 11.40
N ARG A 50 -12.32 -1.43 11.76
CA ARG A 50 -11.47 -0.57 10.94
C ARG A 50 -10.46 -1.40 10.16
N GLN A 51 -10.18 -0.96 8.94
CA GLN A 51 -9.16 -1.53 8.07
C GLN A 51 -7.98 -0.56 7.92
N LEU A 52 -6.80 -1.11 7.72
CA LEU A 52 -5.60 -0.38 7.37
C LEU A 52 -5.26 -0.62 5.90
N HIS A 53 -4.94 0.45 5.19
CA HIS A 53 -4.29 0.37 3.89
C HIS A 53 -2.87 0.92 4.02
N TYR A 54 -1.88 0.10 3.74
CA TYR A 54 -0.47 0.46 3.81
C TYR A 54 0.11 0.52 2.41
N LEU A 55 0.50 1.70 1.97
CA LEU A 55 1.15 1.96 0.70
C LEU A 55 2.66 2.05 0.94
N ALA A 56 3.42 1.09 0.44
CA ALA A 56 4.87 1.04 0.57
C ALA A 56 5.54 1.28 -0.78
N VAL A 57 6.33 2.33 -0.91
CA VAL A 57 7.10 2.63 -2.13
C VAL A 57 8.56 2.34 -1.90
N GLU A 58 9.16 1.52 -2.77
CA GLU A 58 10.58 1.15 -2.68
C GLU A 58 11.15 0.90 -4.09
N GLN A 59 12.29 1.49 -4.36
CA GLN A 59 12.95 1.33 -5.66
C GLN A 59 13.74 0.02 -5.77
N SER A 60 14.30 -0.45 -4.66
CA SER A 60 15.19 -1.59 -4.60
C SER A 60 14.79 -2.54 -3.46
N PRO A 61 13.68 -3.30 -3.60
CA PRO A 61 13.18 -4.15 -2.54
C PRO A 61 14.18 -5.23 -2.15
N LEU A 62 14.38 -5.39 -0.85
CA LEU A 62 15.27 -6.41 -0.30
C LEU A 62 14.70 -7.81 -0.52
N SER A 63 15.61 -8.80 -0.61
CA SER A 63 15.21 -10.20 -0.59
C SER A 63 14.62 -10.59 0.78
N PRO A 64 13.75 -11.62 0.85
CA PRO A 64 13.26 -12.16 2.12
C PRO A 64 14.37 -12.52 3.11
N GLN A 65 15.50 -13.00 2.60
CA GLN A 65 16.66 -13.35 3.42
C GLN A 65 17.34 -12.12 4.03
N ASP A 66 17.49 -11.07 3.24
CA ASP A 66 18.11 -9.82 3.70
C ASP A 66 17.21 -9.09 4.70
N MET A 67 15.88 -9.11 4.51
CA MET A 67 14.92 -8.58 5.48
C MET A 67 15.01 -9.32 6.82
N ARG A 68 15.05 -10.66 6.82
CA ARG A 68 15.22 -11.44 8.06
C ARG A 68 16.53 -11.07 8.76
N ARG A 69 17.62 -10.91 8.01
CA ARG A 69 18.91 -10.50 8.56
C ARG A 69 18.89 -9.09 9.13
N ALA A 70 18.27 -8.17 8.41
CA ALA A 70 18.16 -6.77 8.83
C ALA A 70 17.29 -6.62 10.11
N LEU A 71 16.21 -7.41 10.24
CA LEU A 71 15.32 -7.36 11.39
C LEU A 71 15.70 -8.31 12.54
N ALA A 72 16.76 -9.10 12.40
CA ALA A 72 17.22 -10.00 13.45
C ALA A 72 17.43 -9.36 14.85
N PRO A 73 17.83 -8.07 14.96
CA PRO A 73 17.92 -7.40 16.27
C PRO A 73 16.58 -7.20 16.99
N TRP A 74 15.44 -7.37 16.28
CA TRP A 74 14.09 -7.16 16.83
C TRP A 74 13.25 -8.44 16.77
N PRO A 75 13.54 -9.47 17.58
CA PRO A 75 12.87 -10.78 17.51
C PRO A 75 11.35 -10.70 17.78
N SER A 76 10.90 -9.68 18.49
CA SER A 76 9.46 -9.43 18.72
C SER A 76 8.67 -9.16 17.43
N LEU A 77 9.32 -8.74 16.36
CA LEU A 77 8.70 -8.50 15.05
C LEU A 77 8.67 -9.74 14.15
N ASN A 78 9.33 -10.84 14.55
CA ASN A 78 9.40 -12.07 13.73
C ASN A 78 8.02 -12.58 13.28
N PRO A 79 6.95 -12.60 14.10
CA PRO A 79 5.66 -13.08 13.65
C PRO A 79 5.06 -12.22 12.52
N VAL A 80 5.19 -10.89 12.62
CA VAL A 80 4.71 -9.98 11.58
C VAL A 80 5.57 -10.09 10.33
N LEU A 81 6.89 -10.11 10.48
CA LEU A 81 7.81 -10.28 9.36
C LEU A 81 7.56 -11.60 8.63
N ALA A 82 7.43 -12.71 9.36
CA ALA A 82 7.16 -14.02 8.75
C ALA A 82 5.88 -13.97 7.90
N ARG A 83 4.81 -13.39 8.44
CA ARG A 83 3.54 -13.27 7.72
C ARG A 83 3.62 -12.37 6.49
N LEU A 84 4.37 -11.27 6.54
CA LEU A 84 4.63 -10.44 5.37
C LEU A 84 5.41 -11.21 4.29
N LEU A 85 6.43 -11.97 4.70
CA LEU A 85 7.29 -12.72 3.80
C LEU A 85 6.60 -13.93 3.17
N GLU A 86 5.59 -14.52 3.80
CA GLU A 86 4.72 -15.53 3.17
C GLU A 86 4.03 -15.01 1.91
N HIS A 87 3.80 -13.69 1.84
CA HIS A 87 3.13 -13.02 0.74
C HIS A 87 4.06 -12.05 0.00
N TRP A 88 5.39 -12.19 0.18
CA TRP A 88 6.35 -11.27 -0.42
C TRP A 88 6.29 -11.35 -1.95
N PRO A 89 6.10 -10.22 -2.62
CA PRO A 89 6.01 -10.22 -4.08
C PRO A 89 7.38 -10.37 -4.74
N ASP A 90 7.39 -10.85 -5.97
CA ASP A 90 8.56 -10.79 -6.82
C ASP A 90 9.04 -9.34 -7.00
N PRO A 91 10.35 -9.10 -7.18
CA PRO A 91 10.89 -7.75 -7.35
C PRO A 91 10.65 -7.19 -8.78
N LEU A 92 9.41 -7.27 -9.24
CA LEU A 92 8.98 -6.76 -10.54
C LEU A 92 8.43 -5.34 -10.34
N PRO A 93 8.75 -4.37 -11.23
CA PRO A 93 8.18 -3.03 -11.15
C PRO A 93 6.65 -3.02 -11.16
N GLY A 94 6.07 -2.09 -10.42
CA GLY A 94 4.61 -1.90 -10.35
C GLY A 94 4.01 -2.20 -8.98
N CYS A 95 2.68 -2.31 -8.95
CA CYS A 95 1.91 -2.52 -7.73
C CYS A 95 1.67 -3.99 -7.43
N HIS A 96 2.00 -4.41 -6.23
CA HIS A 96 1.78 -5.77 -5.73
C HIS A 96 0.89 -5.73 -4.49
N ARG A 97 -0.43 -5.80 -4.69
CA ARG A 97 -1.39 -5.79 -3.58
C ARG A 97 -1.41 -7.13 -2.84
N ARG A 98 -1.36 -7.06 -1.51
CA ARG A 98 -1.54 -8.21 -0.61
C ARG A 98 -2.59 -7.86 0.44
N TYR A 99 -3.47 -8.81 0.73
CA TYR A 99 -4.50 -8.66 1.74
C TYR A 99 -4.29 -9.66 2.87
N PHE A 100 -4.34 -9.17 4.10
CA PHE A 100 -4.19 -9.93 5.34
C PHE A 100 -5.51 -9.86 6.12
N PRO A 101 -6.44 -10.80 5.87
CA PRO A 101 -7.79 -10.76 6.45
C PRO A 101 -7.78 -10.75 7.97
N ASP A 102 -6.93 -11.57 8.58
CA ASP A 102 -6.80 -11.68 10.04
C ASP A 102 -6.43 -10.36 10.71
N TRP A 103 -5.73 -9.49 9.98
CA TRP A 103 -5.29 -8.19 10.45
C TRP A 103 -6.20 -7.05 9.98
N GLY A 104 -7.08 -7.31 9.01
CA GLY A 104 -7.83 -6.27 8.32
C GLY A 104 -6.91 -5.27 7.61
N VAL A 105 -5.83 -5.77 6.99
CA VAL A 105 -4.78 -4.95 6.36
C VAL A 105 -4.68 -5.26 4.89
N THR A 106 -4.67 -4.22 4.07
CA THR A 106 -4.21 -4.27 2.68
C THR A 106 -2.83 -3.61 2.60
N VAL A 107 -1.86 -4.28 2.01
CA VAL A 107 -0.54 -3.69 1.70
C VAL A 107 -0.38 -3.62 0.20
N ASP A 108 -0.09 -2.43 -0.31
CA ASP A 108 0.34 -2.19 -1.69
C ASP A 108 1.85 -1.96 -1.70
N PHE A 109 2.60 -2.94 -2.17
CA PHE A 109 4.01 -2.77 -2.45
C PHE A 109 4.18 -2.20 -3.86
N TRP A 110 4.69 -1.00 -3.94
CA TRP A 110 5.01 -0.32 -5.19
C TRP A 110 6.52 -0.35 -5.40
N TRP A 111 6.95 -1.20 -6.33
CA TRP A 111 8.36 -1.32 -6.70
C TRP A 111 8.68 -0.39 -7.84
N GLY A 112 9.51 0.61 -7.60
CA GLY A 112 9.92 1.59 -8.61
C GLY A 112 10.28 2.96 -8.03
N ASP A 113 10.53 3.91 -8.91
CA ASP A 113 10.87 5.28 -8.55
C ASP A 113 9.68 6.02 -7.91
N ALA A 114 9.92 6.66 -6.78
CA ALA A 114 8.87 7.34 -6.02
C ALA A 114 8.26 8.53 -6.77
N ASN A 115 9.04 9.25 -7.61
CA ASN A 115 8.52 10.36 -8.39
C ASN A 115 7.52 9.86 -9.44
N GLU A 116 7.87 8.79 -10.16
CA GLU A 116 7.02 8.20 -11.17
C GLU A 116 5.74 7.64 -10.56
N ILE A 117 5.85 6.85 -9.48
CA ILE A 117 4.71 6.22 -8.81
C ILE A 117 3.76 7.26 -8.23
N LEU A 118 4.26 8.25 -7.49
CA LEU A 118 3.39 9.26 -6.88
C LEU A 118 2.78 10.19 -7.94
N SER A 119 3.49 10.49 -9.02
CA SER A 119 2.96 11.27 -10.15
C SER A 119 1.81 10.55 -10.83
N ASP A 120 1.97 9.24 -11.09
CA ASP A 120 0.93 8.42 -11.70
C ASP A 120 -0.31 8.35 -10.79
N LEU A 121 -0.13 7.98 -9.53
CA LEU A 121 -1.23 7.93 -8.54
C LEU A 121 -1.94 9.28 -8.39
N ALA A 122 -1.19 10.38 -8.36
CA ALA A 122 -1.76 11.73 -8.23
C ALA A 122 -2.55 12.16 -9.48
N SER A 123 -2.21 11.61 -10.66
CA SER A 123 -2.91 11.91 -11.91
C SER A 123 -4.40 11.53 -11.87
N HIS A 124 -4.78 10.56 -11.05
CA HIS A 124 -6.16 10.10 -10.83
C HIS A 124 -6.99 11.02 -9.94
N GLY A 125 -6.42 12.07 -9.36
CA GLY A 125 -7.13 13.08 -8.59
C GLY A 125 -7.76 12.60 -7.28
N ARG A 126 -7.30 11.49 -6.71
CA ARG A 126 -7.85 10.90 -5.49
C ARG A 126 -7.01 11.29 -4.27
N GLN A 127 -7.68 11.77 -3.23
CA GLN A 127 -7.10 12.07 -1.92
C GLN A 127 -7.51 10.98 -0.93
N TRP A 128 -6.59 10.12 -0.54
CA TRP A 128 -6.89 8.93 0.24
C TRP A 128 -5.87 8.57 1.32
N VAL A 129 -4.72 9.26 1.37
CA VAL A 129 -3.68 9.03 2.38
C VAL A 129 -3.93 9.88 3.61
N ASP A 130 -3.96 9.25 4.77
CA ASP A 130 -4.16 9.88 6.09
C ASP A 130 -2.84 10.26 6.76
N ALA A 131 -1.79 9.46 6.56
CA ALA A 131 -0.49 9.68 7.19
C ALA A 131 0.66 9.27 6.28
N TRP A 132 1.75 10.03 6.30
CA TRP A 132 2.96 9.74 5.55
C TRP A 132 4.14 9.43 6.45
N TYR A 133 4.88 8.40 6.08
CA TYR A 133 6.24 8.13 6.55
C TYR A 133 7.21 8.46 5.43
N LEU A 134 8.03 9.46 5.63
CA LEU A 134 9.07 9.81 4.68
C LEU A 134 10.39 9.29 5.24
N ASP A 135 10.68 8.04 4.86
CA ASP A 135 11.84 7.26 5.31
C ASP A 135 12.68 6.88 4.08
N GLY A 136 13.81 7.48 3.94
CA GLY A 136 14.71 7.26 2.82
C GLY A 136 16.15 7.44 3.25
N PHE A 137 17.08 7.15 2.36
CA PHE A 137 18.49 7.47 2.60
C PHE A 137 18.65 8.94 2.94
N SER A 138 19.79 9.31 3.57
CA SER A 138 20.07 10.70 3.87
C SER A 138 19.97 11.57 2.60
N PRO A 139 19.37 12.77 2.65
CA PRO A 139 19.33 13.68 1.51
C PRO A 139 20.71 13.99 0.91
N SER A 140 21.77 13.83 1.70
CA SER A 140 23.16 14.00 1.25
C SER A 140 23.65 12.90 0.30
N THR A 141 22.95 11.78 0.16
CA THR A 141 23.33 10.67 -0.73
C THR A 141 22.70 10.74 -2.12
N GLY A 142 21.87 11.75 -2.36
CA GLY A 142 21.21 12.01 -3.64
C GLY A 142 19.78 12.53 -3.49
N PRO A 143 19.16 13.02 -4.57
CA PRO A 143 17.79 13.55 -4.50
C PRO A 143 16.75 12.48 -4.11
N GLY A 144 16.85 11.26 -4.63
CA GLY A 144 15.99 10.13 -4.26
C GLY A 144 14.55 10.55 -3.88
N PRO A 145 14.04 10.10 -2.72
CA PRO A 145 12.69 10.45 -2.25
C PRO A 145 12.56 11.89 -1.72
N TRP A 146 13.60 12.71 -1.82
CA TRP A 146 13.67 14.07 -1.26
C TRP A 146 13.46 15.15 -2.33
N SER A 147 12.69 14.86 -3.37
CA SER A 147 12.42 15.78 -4.47
C SER A 147 11.13 16.60 -4.26
N THR A 148 11.05 17.73 -4.95
CA THR A 148 9.84 18.58 -4.97
C THR A 148 8.64 17.82 -5.54
N GLU A 149 8.87 16.94 -6.51
CA GLU A 149 7.87 16.12 -7.17
C GLU A 149 7.26 15.09 -6.22
N VAL A 150 8.10 14.42 -5.40
CA VAL A 150 7.62 13.51 -4.34
C VAL A 150 6.76 14.27 -3.33
N TYR A 151 7.19 15.44 -2.86
CA TYR A 151 6.39 16.21 -1.90
C TYR A 151 5.08 16.70 -2.49
N ALA A 152 5.06 17.10 -3.77
CA ALA A 152 3.85 17.48 -4.48
C ALA A 152 2.90 16.29 -4.65
N GLY A 153 3.43 15.12 -5.01
CA GLY A 153 2.68 13.86 -5.10
C GLY A 153 2.06 13.45 -3.75
N MET A 154 2.85 13.51 -2.67
CA MET A 154 2.34 13.28 -1.31
C MET A 154 1.18 14.23 -0.99
N ALA A 155 1.33 15.53 -1.24
CA ALA A 155 0.28 16.51 -0.97
C ALA A 155 -0.98 16.25 -1.81
N ALA A 156 -0.82 15.91 -3.09
CA ALA A 156 -1.93 15.62 -4.00
C ALA A 156 -2.76 14.38 -3.59
N LEU A 157 -2.09 13.36 -3.04
CA LEU A 157 -2.72 12.12 -2.56
C LEU A 157 -3.27 12.23 -1.14
N SER A 158 -2.91 13.27 -0.41
CA SER A 158 -3.28 13.47 0.99
C SER A 158 -4.72 13.88 1.16
N LYS A 159 -5.42 13.27 2.11
CA LYS A 159 -6.68 13.80 2.64
C LYS A 159 -6.45 15.14 3.34
N PRO A 160 -7.47 15.99 3.49
CA PRO A 160 -7.38 17.16 4.34
C PRO A 160 -6.89 16.80 5.74
N GLN A 161 -5.96 17.59 6.30
CA GLN A 161 -5.34 17.31 7.61
C GLN A 161 -4.51 16.03 7.69
N ALA A 162 -4.12 15.42 6.57
CA ALA A 162 -3.15 14.33 6.55
C ALA A 162 -1.85 14.76 7.25
N THR A 163 -1.23 13.82 7.95
CA THR A 163 0.01 14.08 8.68
C THR A 163 1.21 13.48 7.99
N LEU A 164 2.39 13.93 8.35
CA LEU A 164 3.65 13.31 7.94
C LEU A 164 4.64 13.25 9.12
N ALA A 165 5.56 12.31 9.03
CA ALA A 165 6.72 12.27 9.91
C ALA A 165 7.96 11.82 9.15
N THR A 166 9.12 12.36 9.54
CA THR A 166 10.42 11.98 9.03
C THR A 166 11.52 12.25 10.07
N PHE A 167 12.58 11.49 10.00
CA PHE A 167 13.77 11.77 10.83
C PHE A 167 14.70 12.82 10.22
N SER A 168 14.47 13.27 8.99
CA SER A 168 15.25 14.31 8.36
C SER A 168 14.75 15.70 8.76
N VAL A 169 15.66 16.53 9.28
CA VAL A 169 15.42 17.94 9.62
C VAL A 169 16.16 18.91 8.69
N ALA A 170 16.70 18.40 7.59
CA ALA A 170 17.42 19.19 6.61
C ALA A 170 16.58 20.38 6.14
N ARG A 171 17.26 21.50 5.83
CA ARG A 171 16.59 22.73 5.41
C ARG A 171 15.75 22.51 4.15
N ASP A 172 16.35 21.89 3.15
CA ASP A 172 15.70 21.66 1.85
C ASP A 172 14.44 20.78 1.98
N VAL A 173 14.49 19.76 2.87
CA VAL A 173 13.31 18.92 3.19
C VAL A 173 12.20 19.75 3.81
N ARG A 174 12.52 20.61 4.77
CA ARG A 174 11.53 21.48 5.41
C ARG A 174 10.92 22.48 4.44
N GLU A 175 11.75 23.12 3.62
CA GLU A 175 11.31 24.10 2.63
C GLU A 175 10.46 23.42 1.54
N GLY A 176 10.88 22.24 1.04
CA GLY A 176 10.15 21.47 0.04
C GLY A 176 8.78 21.01 0.55
N LEU A 177 8.71 20.43 1.75
CA LEU A 177 7.43 20.04 2.37
C LEU A 177 6.51 21.24 2.62
N SER A 178 7.08 22.36 3.07
CA SER A 178 6.31 23.60 3.26
C SER A 178 5.78 24.16 1.94
N GLY A 179 6.59 24.13 0.89
CA GLY A 179 6.20 24.49 -0.48
C GLY A 179 5.05 23.63 -1.01
N ALA A 180 5.04 22.34 -0.69
CA ALA A 180 3.96 21.41 -1.04
C ALA A 180 2.67 21.59 -0.22
N GLY A 181 2.68 22.42 0.82
CA GLY A 181 1.49 22.75 1.61
C GLY A 181 1.44 22.11 2.99
N PHE A 182 2.48 21.42 3.43
CA PHE A 182 2.57 20.90 4.79
C PHE A 182 3.10 21.97 5.76
N LYS A 183 2.40 22.15 6.88
CA LYS A 183 2.94 22.90 8.01
C LYS A 183 3.81 21.96 8.83
N VAL A 184 5.12 22.14 8.77
CA VAL A 184 6.10 21.27 9.42
C VAL A 184 6.65 21.87 10.70
N GLU A 185 6.92 21.04 11.68
CA GLU A 185 7.48 21.41 12.98
C GLU A 185 8.55 20.41 13.42
N LYS A 186 9.56 20.92 14.13
CA LYS A 186 10.56 20.07 14.76
C LYS A 186 9.98 19.46 16.04
N ARG A 187 10.33 18.20 16.27
CA ARG A 187 10.04 17.45 17.49
C ARG A 187 11.32 16.91 18.09
N PRO A 188 11.34 16.62 19.40
CA PRO A 188 12.47 15.92 20.01
C PRO A 188 12.83 14.67 19.23
N GLY A 189 14.11 14.44 19.02
CA GLY A 189 14.62 13.27 18.30
C GLY A 189 14.61 12.01 19.12
N PHE A 190 15.12 10.94 18.52
CA PHE A 190 15.23 9.61 19.11
C PHE A 190 16.55 8.95 18.72
N ALA A 191 17.07 8.07 19.59
CA ALA A 191 18.29 7.27 19.35
C ALA A 191 19.50 8.08 18.87
N GLY A 192 19.84 9.15 19.61
CA GLY A 192 21.02 9.99 19.32
C GLY A 192 20.79 11.12 18.30
N LYS A 193 19.65 11.19 17.64
CA LYS A 193 19.25 12.35 16.85
C LYS A 193 18.60 13.40 17.75
N ARG A 194 19.05 14.68 17.61
CA ARG A 194 18.53 15.79 18.39
C ARG A 194 17.07 16.11 18.06
N ASP A 195 16.76 16.13 16.77
CA ASP A 195 15.44 16.52 16.26
C ASP A 195 14.94 15.54 15.22
N THR A 196 13.61 15.45 15.10
CA THR A 196 12.84 14.85 14.00
C THR A 196 11.84 15.87 13.48
N LEU A 197 11.13 15.56 12.42
CA LEU A 197 10.14 16.44 11.82
C LEU A 197 8.79 15.77 11.78
N SER A 198 7.74 16.50 12.14
CA SER A 198 6.36 16.16 11.84
C SER A 198 5.68 17.29 11.09
N GLY A 199 4.59 16.99 10.42
CA GLY A 199 3.82 18.01 9.71
C GLY A 199 2.37 17.60 9.50
N VAL A 200 1.56 18.61 9.15
CA VAL A 200 0.14 18.45 8.81
C VAL A 200 -0.12 19.17 7.51
N LEU A 201 -0.86 18.56 6.61
CA LEU A 201 -1.29 19.23 5.39
C LEU A 201 -2.28 20.35 5.73
N SER A 202 -1.83 21.60 5.58
CA SER A 202 -2.61 22.80 5.89
C SER A 202 -3.27 23.42 4.66
N ARG A 203 -2.73 23.13 3.48
CA ARG A 203 -3.24 23.61 2.20
C ARG A 203 -3.36 22.43 1.23
N SER A 204 -4.57 21.92 1.08
CA SER A 204 -4.84 20.82 0.13
C SER A 204 -4.56 21.27 -1.31
N ALA A 205 -3.95 20.39 -2.08
CA ALA A 205 -3.85 20.58 -3.52
C ALA A 205 -5.27 20.54 -4.14
N PRO A 206 -5.53 21.32 -5.20
CA PRO A 206 -6.80 21.21 -5.92
C PRO A 206 -6.93 19.79 -6.48
N THR A 207 -8.09 19.17 -6.22
CA THR A 207 -8.39 17.84 -6.76
C THR A 207 -8.58 17.94 -8.28
N LYS A 208 -7.74 17.29 -9.04
CA LYS A 208 -7.98 17.11 -10.47
C LYS A 208 -9.09 16.08 -10.63
N VAL A 209 -10.20 16.48 -11.23
CA VAL A 209 -11.24 15.53 -11.63
C VAL A 209 -10.76 14.82 -12.89
N SER A 210 -10.65 13.49 -12.84
CA SER A 210 -10.40 12.72 -14.05
C SER A 210 -11.58 12.87 -15.01
N LEU A 211 -11.29 13.23 -16.26
CA LEU A 211 -12.30 13.35 -17.31
C LEU A 211 -12.46 12.05 -18.12
N THR A 212 -11.75 10.99 -17.75
CA THR A 212 -11.84 9.70 -18.43
C THR A 212 -13.02 8.89 -17.93
N PRO A 213 -13.90 8.37 -18.82
CA PRO A 213 -15.12 7.67 -18.41
C PRO A 213 -14.88 6.35 -17.67
N TRP A 214 -13.67 5.81 -17.71
CA TRP A 214 -13.27 4.60 -16.98
C TRP A 214 -12.61 4.89 -15.63
N ASP A 215 -12.23 6.11 -15.33
CA ASP A 215 -11.73 6.53 -14.02
C ASP A 215 -12.87 7.07 -13.18
N LEU A 216 -13.78 6.20 -12.84
CA LEU A 216 -14.89 6.53 -11.97
C LEU A 216 -14.39 6.61 -10.54
N ASN A 217 -14.55 7.78 -9.92
CA ASN A 217 -14.39 7.93 -8.48
C ASN A 217 -15.77 7.93 -7.81
N PRO A 218 -16.34 6.76 -7.49
CA PRO A 218 -17.70 6.68 -6.96
C PRO A 218 -17.85 7.27 -5.54
N GLY A 219 -16.75 7.79 -4.97
CA GLY A 219 -16.69 8.15 -3.57
C GLY A 219 -16.68 6.92 -2.65
N PRO A 220 -16.78 7.13 -1.33
CA PRO A 220 -16.85 6.06 -0.37
C PRO A 220 -18.13 5.26 -0.52
N GLN A 221 -18.00 4.01 -0.95
CA GLN A 221 -19.11 3.07 -1.12
C GLN A 221 -18.98 1.95 -0.10
N HIS A 222 -20.06 1.69 0.64
CA HIS A 222 -20.15 0.58 1.58
C HIS A 222 -21.08 -0.47 1.06
N TYR A 223 -20.52 -1.45 0.36
CA TYR A 223 -21.28 -2.61 -0.10
C TYR A 223 -21.31 -3.67 0.99
N ARG A 224 -22.53 -4.09 1.37
CA ARG A 224 -22.74 -5.20 2.30
C ARG A 224 -22.93 -6.53 1.60
N HIS A 225 -23.36 -6.47 0.34
CA HIS A 225 -23.67 -7.62 -0.48
C HIS A 225 -23.25 -7.37 -1.93
N ALA A 226 -22.69 -8.38 -2.56
CA ALA A 226 -22.28 -8.37 -3.97
C ALA A 226 -22.87 -9.54 -4.71
N LEU A 227 -23.27 -9.32 -5.95
CA LEU A 227 -23.69 -10.34 -6.90
C LEU A 227 -22.55 -10.56 -7.91
N VAL A 228 -22.11 -11.80 -8.02
CA VAL A 228 -21.10 -12.21 -9.01
C VAL A 228 -21.80 -13.11 -10.04
N VAL A 229 -21.74 -12.71 -11.31
CA VAL A 229 -22.35 -13.47 -12.41
C VAL A 229 -21.29 -14.33 -13.08
N GLY A 230 -21.50 -15.64 -13.07
CA GLY A 230 -20.60 -16.66 -13.57
C GLY A 230 -19.75 -17.31 -12.48
N ALA A 231 -19.78 -18.64 -12.37
CA ALA A 231 -19.02 -19.45 -11.43
C ALA A 231 -17.79 -20.12 -12.10
N GLY A 232 -17.19 -19.48 -13.08
CA GLY A 232 -15.88 -19.85 -13.61
C GLY A 232 -14.74 -19.35 -12.73
N LEU A 233 -13.48 -19.52 -13.14
CA LEU A 233 -12.28 -19.08 -12.40
C LEU A 233 -12.36 -17.60 -11.98
N ALA A 234 -12.71 -16.72 -12.90
CA ALA A 234 -12.79 -15.28 -12.61
C ALA A 234 -13.84 -14.97 -11.54
N GLY A 235 -15.05 -15.55 -11.67
CA GLY A 235 -16.12 -15.35 -10.69
C GLY A 235 -15.77 -15.93 -9.32
N ALA A 236 -15.21 -17.13 -9.28
CA ALA A 236 -14.79 -17.76 -8.03
C ALA A 236 -13.73 -16.94 -7.28
N HIS A 237 -12.70 -16.45 -7.98
CA HIS A 237 -11.67 -15.59 -7.38
C HIS A 237 -12.24 -14.24 -6.93
N THR A 238 -13.15 -13.64 -7.72
CA THR A 238 -13.82 -12.38 -7.34
C THR A 238 -14.66 -12.57 -6.10
N ALA A 239 -15.48 -13.64 -6.06
CA ALA A 239 -16.31 -13.97 -4.90
C ALA A 239 -15.47 -14.19 -3.64
N ASN A 240 -14.39 -14.97 -3.74
CA ASN A 240 -13.46 -15.21 -2.63
C ASN A 240 -12.82 -13.91 -2.15
N ALA A 241 -12.37 -13.05 -3.06
CA ALA A 241 -11.76 -11.77 -2.72
C ALA A 241 -12.72 -10.80 -2.02
N LEU A 242 -13.99 -10.79 -2.39
CA LEU A 242 -15.03 -10.00 -1.74
C LEU A 242 -15.41 -10.58 -0.37
N ALA A 243 -15.64 -11.90 -0.30
CA ALA A 243 -15.99 -12.58 0.94
C ALA A 243 -14.90 -12.44 2.01
N SER A 244 -13.61 -12.55 1.63
CA SER A 244 -12.50 -12.36 2.56
C SER A 244 -12.42 -10.93 3.12
N ARG A 245 -13.09 -9.96 2.51
CA ARG A 245 -13.24 -8.58 2.97
C ARG A 245 -14.52 -8.32 3.76
N GLY A 246 -15.25 -9.39 4.11
CA GLY A 246 -16.48 -9.31 4.89
C GLY A 246 -17.73 -8.90 4.09
N ILE A 247 -17.66 -8.92 2.76
CA ILE A 247 -18.81 -8.66 1.89
C ILE A 247 -19.58 -9.97 1.70
N ALA A 248 -20.88 -9.98 1.98
CA ALA A 248 -21.72 -11.11 1.63
C ALA A 248 -21.79 -11.26 0.10
N VAL A 249 -21.56 -12.47 -0.42
CA VAL A 249 -21.51 -12.68 -1.87
C VAL A 249 -22.53 -13.75 -2.28
N THR A 250 -23.29 -13.45 -3.33
CA THR A 250 -24.10 -14.43 -4.05
C THR A 250 -23.50 -14.63 -5.44
N VAL A 251 -23.20 -15.87 -5.79
CA VAL A 251 -22.73 -16.22 -7.14
C VAL A 251 -23.90 -16.80 -7.93
N LEU A 252 -24.15 -16.26 -9.11
CA LEU A 252 -25.15 -16.75 -10.05
C LEU A 252 -24.46 -17.45 -11.21
N GLU A 253 -24.84 -18.69 -11.47
CA GLU A 253 -24.33 -19.48 -12.59
C GLU A 253 -25.51 -20.03 -13.40
N ALA A 254 -25.38 -19.96 -14.72
CA ALA A 254 -26.45 -20.41 -15.63
C ALA A 254 -26.62 -21.93 -15.65
N ASN A 255 -25.54 -22.68 -15.48
CA ASN A 255 -25.54 -24.14 -15.56
C ASN A 255 -24.90 -24.74 -14.29
N THR A 256 -23.66 -25.19 -14.40
CA THR A 256 -22.89 -25.79 -13.30
C THR A 256 -21.62 -24.97 -13.05
N CYS A 257 -21.17 -24.98 -11.81
CA CYS A 257 -19.88 -24.34 -11.48
C CYS A 257 -18.77 -24.89 -12.37
N ALA A 258 -17.97 -23.98 -12.92
CA ALA A 258 -16.92 -24.29 -13.89
C ALA A 258 -17.37 -25.05 -15.15
N GLY A 259 -18.66 -25.05 -15.50
CA GLY A 259 -19.21 -25.80 -16.64
C GLY A 259 -18.80 -25.31 -18.02
N GLY A 260 -18.18 -24.13 -18.14
CA GLY A 260 -17.61 -23.58 -19.37
C GLY A 260 -16.12 -23.86 -19.52
N GLY A 261 -15.37 -22.89 -20.09
CA GLY A 261 -13.92 -22.99 -20.30
C GLY A 261 -13.10 -23.24 -19.04
N SER A 262 -13.63 -22.88 -17.86
CA SER A 262 -12.99 -23.16 -16.57
C SER A 262 -13.10 -24.61 -16.11
N GLY A 263 -13.90 -25.43 -16.78
CA GLY A 263 -14.07 -26.86 -16.51
C GLY A 263 -13.08 -27.76 -17.24
N ASN A 264 -12.15 -27.21 -18.03
CA ASN A 264 -11.12 -28.01 -18.67
C ASN A 264 -10.28 -28.73 -17.61
N LEU A 265 -9.98 -30.01 -17.90
CA LEU A 265 -9.18 -30.86 -16.98
C LEU A 265 -7.77 -30.31 -16.77
N GLN A 266 -7.28 -29.52 -17.69
CA GLN A 266 -5.97 -28.88 -17.60
C GLN A 266 -6.06 -27.43 -18.04
N GLY A 267 -5.52 -26.53 -17.23
CA GLY A 267 -5.30 -25.13 -17.53
C GLY A 267 -3.83 -24.76 -17.47
N VAL A 268 -3.40 -23.84 -18.30
CA VAL A 268 -2.03 -23.34 -18.29
C VAL A 268 -2.03 -21.85 -17.98
N THR A 269 -1.32 -21.47 -16.95
CA THR A 269 -1.04 -20.06 -16.66
C THR A 269 0.14 -19.65 -17.53
N TYR A 270 -0.05 -18.66 -18.38
CA TYR A 270 1.02 -18.14 -19.24
C TYR A 270 0.95 -16.63 -19.36
N THR A 271 2.06 -16.01 -19.76
CA THR A 271 2.12 -14.60 -20.09
C THR A 271 2.89 -14.38 -21.40
N ARG A 272 2.60 -13.27 -22.07
CA ARG A 272 3.38 -12.83 -23.22
C ARG A 272 4.45 -11.87 -22.74
N LEU A 273 5.69 -12.31 -22.81
CA LEU A 273 6.85 -11.47 -22.56
C LEU A 273 7.14 -10.58 -23.77
N SER A 274 7.52 -9.35 -23.50
CA SER A 274 8.00 -8.40 -24.51
C SER A 274 9.34 -7.81 -24.08
N HIS A 275 10.24 -7.63 -25.01
CA HIS A 275 11.49 -6.90 -24.78
C HIS A 275 11.29 -5.38 -24.74
N ARG A 276 10.09 -4.91 -25.07
CA ARG A 276 9.69 -3.50 -24.98
C ARG A 276 8.65 -3.36 -23.88
N HIS A 277 8.93 -2.50 -22.92
CA HIS A 277 7.94 -2.11 -21.92
C HIS A 277 6.75 -1.43 -22.57
N ASN A 278 5.57 -1.90 -22.25
CA ASN A 278 4.30 -1.27 -22.61
C ASN A 278 3.24 -1.70 -21.58
N PRO A 279 2.17 -0.90 -21.40
CA PRO A 279 1.17 -1.17 -20.34
C PRO A 279 0.57 -2.58 -20.38
N LEU A 280 0.40 -3.16 -21.56
CA LEU A 280 -0.17 -4.49 -21.72
C LEU A 280 0.81 -5.59 -21.27
N SER A 281 2.10 -5.47 -21.62
CA SER A 281 3.11 -6.44 -21.18
C SER A 281 3.34 -6.35 -19.69
N ASP A 282 3.39 -5.16 -19.12
CA ASP A 282 3.62 -4.93 -17.71
C ASP A 282 2.44 -5.47 -16.86
N PHE A 283 1.20 -5.19 -17.31
CA PHE A 283 0.00 -5.80 -16.71
C PHE A 283 0.03 -7.34 -16.80
N SER A 284 0.40 -7.90 -17.96
CA SER A 284 0.41 -9.35 -18.18
C SER A 284 1.44 -10.04 -17.26
N VAL A 285 2.62 -9.45 -17.09
CA VAL A 285 3.67 -9.97 -16.20
C VAL A 285 3.23 -9.90 -14.74
N ALA A 286 2.69 -8.78 -14.30
CA ALA A 286 2.18 -8.61 -12.94
C ALA A 286 1.03 -9.57 -12.64
N ALA A 287 0.08 -9.73 -13.58
CA ALA A 287 -1.05 -10.66 -13.44
C ALA A 287 -0.57 -12.12 -13.40
N PHE A 288 0.42 -12.49 -14.20
CA PHE A 288 0.99 -13.84 -14.20
C PHE A 288 1.70 -14.15 -12.87
N SER A 289 2.54 -13.24 -12.39
CA SER A 289 3.23 -13.38 -11.10
C SER A 289 2.21 -13.53 -9.95
N TYR A 290 1.21 -12.65 -9.91
CA TYR A 290 0.13 -12.72 -8.92
C TYR A 290 -0.63 -14.05 -8.96
N ALA A 291 -1.06 -14.48 -10.15
CA ALA A 291 -1.84 -15.71 -10.32
C ALA A 291 -1.02 -16.95 -9.92
N THR A 292 0.24 -17.02 -10.37
CA THR A 292 1.15 -18.14 -10.05
C THR A 292 1.38 -18.27 -8.55
N ASP A 293 1.62 -17.14 -7.88
CA ASP A 293 1.81 -17.11 -6.43
C ASP A 293 0.51 -17.49 -5.69
N HIS A 294 -0.63 -16.98 -6.14
CA HIS A 294 -1.94 -17.33 -5.57
C HIS A 294 -2.27 -18.81 -5.70
N TYR A 295 -2.08 -19.42 -6.86
CA TYR A 295 -2.33 -20.86 -7.05
C TYR A 295 -1.36 -21.73 -6.27
N ARG A 296 -0.09 -21.32 -6.14
CA ARG A 296 0.88 -22.03 -5.29
C ARG A 296 0.42 -22.06 -3.84
N ARG A 297 -0.08 -20.96 -3.31
CA ARG A 297 -0.61 -20.90 -1.94
C ARG A 297 -1.89 -21.73 -1.77
N LEU A 298 -2.81 -21.67 -2.72
CA LEU A 298 -4.01 -22.54 -2.69
C LEU A 298 -3.63 -24.02 -2.64
N HIS A 299 -2.64 -24.42 -3.43
CA HIS A 299 -2.16 -25.82 -3.43
C HIS A 299 -1.52 -26.22 -2.09
N GLN A 300 -0.86 -25.32 -1.40
CA GLN A 300 -0.23 -25.59 -0.09
C GLN A 300 -1.25 -25.61 1.07
N SER A 301 -2.40 -24.97 0.90
CA SER A 301 -3.43 -24.89 1.95
C SER A 301 -4.42 -26.05 1.92
N GLY A 302 -4.32 -26.96 0.97
CA GLY A 302 -5.11 -28.16 0.91
C GLY A 302 -5.99 -28.38 -0.22
#